data_6ff6d6e842de76e45bfab8193333980e
#
_entry.id   6ff6d6e842de76e45bfab8193333980e
#
_cell.length_a   1.000
_cell.length_b   1.000
_cell.length_c   1.000
_cell.angle_alpha   90.00
_cell.angle_beta   90.00
_cell.angle_gamma   90.00
#
_symmetry.space_group_name_H-M   'P 1'
#
loop_
_entity.id
_entity.type
_entity.pdbx_description
1 polymer ?
#
loop_
_entity_poly.entity_id
_entity_poly.type
_entity_poly.pdbx_seq_one_letter_code
_entity_poly.pdbx_strand_id
1 'polypeptide(L)'
;MFTGLVEQVGEIIGVRQTDAGRELRIRAAYSDFLDGESIAVNGACLTVREHGTNWFATAAVTTTLERTTIGEWKQGTRVNLERALRASDRLGGHIVQGHVDFVSRVRAVDRASDAVLIDLDIPASSESLFVPHGSVAVDGVSLTVNELLPHGIQLSLIEYTLRHTTLGDLTPGARVHVEADVVAKHVRRLLEPFLRERSPLDSLTDFSLEH
;
A
#
# COMPACT_ATOMS: atom_id res chain seq x y z
N MET A 1 -11.55 2.74 6.69
CA MET A 1 -11.05 3.62 5.60
C MET A 1 -10.07 4.62 6.19
N PHE A 2 -9.09 5.02 5.41
CA PHE A 2 -7.96 5.87 5.78
C PHE A 2 -7.73 6.93 4.70
N THR A 3 -6.83 7.86 4.94
CA THR A 3 -6.49 8.94 4.02
C THR A 3 -5.13 8.75 3.35
N GLY A 4 -4.29 7.87 3.91
CA GLY A 4 -2.88 7.74 3.59
C GLY A 4 -2.01 8.85 4.19
N LEU A 5 -2.52 9.60 5.16
CA LEU A 5 -1.73 10.54 5.95
C LEU A 5 -1.30 9.89 7.25
N VAL A 6 -0.08 9.37 7.26
CA VAL A 6 0.51 8.71 8.43
C VAL A 6 0.53 9.66 9.62
N GLU A 7 -0.04 9.23 10.75
CA GLU A 7 -0.11 10.02 11.97
C GLU A 7 1.14 9.86 12.84
N GLN A 8 1.73 8.67 12.81
CA GLN A 8 2.96 8.36 13.55
C GLN A 8 3.66 7.10 13.03
N VAL A 9 4.92 6.94 13.40
CA VAL A 9 5.65 5.70 13.24
C VAL A 9 5.64 4.93 14.56
N GLY A 10 5.05 3.73 14.54
CA GLY A 10 5.03 2.79 15.65
C GLY A 10 6.18 1.78 15.57
N GLU A 11 6.22 0.88 16.53
CA GLU A 11 7.23 -0.18 16.63
C GLU A 11 6.59 -1.51 17.04
N ILE A 12 6.93 -2.59 16.38
CA ILE A 12 6.56 -3.95 16.79
C ILE A 12 7.31 -4.29 18.08
N ILE A 13 6.59 -4.46 19.18
CA ILE A 13 7.16 -4.81 20.49
C ILE A 13 6.92 -6.24 20.91
N GLY A 14 6.12 -6.99 20.16
CA GLY A 14 5.87 -8.40 20.38
C GLY A 14 5.28 -9.08 19.15
N VAL A 15 5.64 -10.32 18.94
CA VAL A 15 5.15 -11.17 17.85
C VAL A 15 4.86 -12.55 18.40
N ARG A 16 3.69 -13.12 18.08
CA ARG A 16 3.32 -14.47 18.41
C ARG A 16 2.72 -15.19 17.20
N GLN A 17 3.29 -16.32 16.82
CA GLN A 17 2.71 -17.17 15.79
C GLN A 17 1.52 -17.93 16.37
N THR A 18 0.42 -18.06 15.62
CA THR A 18 -0.78 -18.82 15.97
C THR A 18 -1.20 -19.69 14.79
N ASP A 19 -2.08 -20.65 15.02
CA ASP A 19 -2.60 -21.51 13.95
C ASP A 19 -3.41 -20.73 12.89
N ALA A 20 -4.01 -19.60 13.28
CA ALA A 20 -4.82 -18.74 12.41
C ALA A 20 -4.02 -17.63 11.71
N GLY A 21 -2.71 -17.50 12.00
CA GLY A 21 -1.88 -16.44 11.46
C GLY A 21 -0.88 -15.90 12.48
N ARG A 22 -0.79 -14.59 12.63
CA ARG A 22 0.24 -13.93 13.44
C ARG A 22 -0.34 -12.80 14.26
N GLU A 23 -0.10 -12.81 15.55
CA GLU A 23 -0.44 -11.71 16.44
C GLU A 23 0.74 -10.78 16.61
N LEU A 24 0.43 -9.48 16.62
CA LEU A 24 1.40 -8.41 16.75
C LEU A 24 1.00 -7.52 17.93
N ARG A 25 1.98 -7.14 18.76
CA ARG A 25 1.83 -6.05 19.72
C ARG A 25 2.65 -4.87 19.21
N ILE A 26 2.02 -3.70 19.12
CA ILE A 26 2.58 -2.52 18.45
C ILE A 26 2.57 -1.37 19.44
N ARG A 27 3.71 -0.73 19.64
CA ARG A 27 3.83 0.53 20.38
C ARG A 27 3.33 1.66 19.51
N ALA A 28 2.45 2.50 20.06
CA ALA A 28 1.92 3.68 19.42
C ALA A 28 1.59 4.74 20.48
N ALA A 29 1.74 6.01 20.14
CA ALA A 29 1.48 7.12 21.06
C ALA A 29 -0.01 7.53 21.14
N TYR A 30 -0.92 6.65 20.77
CA TYR A 30 -2.35 6.84 20.95
C TYR A 30 -2.73 6.54 22.41
N SER A 31 -3.64 7.31 22.99
CA SER A 31 -4.08 7.16 24.39
C SER A 31 -5.53 6.69 24.55
N ASP A 32 -6.29 6.69 23.46
CA ASP A 32 -7.75 6.48 23.43
C ASP A 32 -8.17 5.37 22.46
N PHE A 33 -7.46 4.25 22.49
CA PHE A 33 -7.81 3.08 21.70
C PHE A 33 -9.21 2.56 22.03
N LEU A 34 -9.87 2.03 21.02
CA LEU A 34 -11.14 1.32 21.16
C LEU A 34 -10.99 -0.12 20.67
N ASP A 35 -11.59 -1.06 21.43
CA ASP A 35 -11.68 -2.45 20.97
C ASP A 35 -12.48 -2.52 19.66
N GLY A 36 -11.92 -3.23 18.68
CA GLY A 36 -12.55 -3.38 17.36
C GLY A 36 -12.29 -2.24 16.39
N GLU A 37 -11.60 -1.14 16.79
CA GLU A 37 -11.23 -0.12 15.82
C GLU A 37 -10.23 -0.64 14.78
N SER A 38 -10.25 -0.03 13.60
CA SER A 38 -9.28 -0.32 12.54
C SER A 38 -8.12 0.66 12.57
N ILE A 39 -6.90 0.13 12.51
CA ILE A 39 -5.66 0.91 12.34
C ILE A 39 -4.95 0.39 11.10
N ALA A 40 -4.53 1.28 10.20
CA ALA A 40 -3.64 0.95 9.11
C ALA A 40 -2.21 0.81 9.65
N VAL A 41 -1.60 -0.35 9.44
CA VAL A 41 -0.22 -0.65 9.85
C VAL A 41 0.58 -0.94 8.59
N ASN A 42 1.48 -0.02 8.22
CA ASN A 42 2.08 0.01 6.88
C ASN A 42 1.03 -0.20 5.78
N GLY A 43 -0.11 0.48 5.89
CA GLY A 43 -1.20 0.39 4.92
C GLY A 43 -2.06 -0.88 4.98
N ALA A 44 -1.77 -1.84 5.86
CA ALA A 44 -2.66 -2.98 6.09
C ALA A 44 -3.69 -2.64 7.17
N CYS A 45 -4.98 -2.73 6.84
CA CYS A 45 -6.07 -2.52 7.80
C CYS A 45 -6.12 -3.68 8.78
N LEU A 46 -5.81 -3.40 10.05
CA LEU A 46 -5.82 -4.39 11.13
C LEU A 46 -6.74 -3.93 12.26
N THR A 47 -7.43 -4.89 12.87
CA THR A 47 -8.39 -4.61 13.95
C THR A 47 -7.71 -4.69 15.32
N VAL A 48 -7.90 -3.70 16.15
CA VAL A 48 -7.47 -3.69 17.56
C VAL A 48 -8.25 -4.74 18.33
N ARG A 49 -7.54 -5.68 18.97
CA ARG A 49 -8.11 -6.79 19.77
C ARG A 49 -7.90 -6.61 21.25
N GLU A 50 -6.81 -5.96 21.63
CA GLU A 50 -6.40 -5.67 22.99
C GLU A 50 -5.57 -4.39 22.95
N HIS A 51 -5.64 -3.59 23.98
CA HIS A 51 -4.82 -2.38 24.07
C HIS A 51 -4.46 -2.05 25.50
N GLY A 52 -3.50 -1.16 25.65
CA GLY A 52 -3.09 -0.57 26.93
C GLY A 52 -2.51 0.81 26.70
N THR A 53 -1.85 1.36 27.70
CA THR A 53 -1.20 2.65 27.55
C THR A 53 -0.07 2.57 26.51
N ASN A 54 -0.20 3.33 25.42
CA ASN A 54 0.80 3.43 24.34
C ASN A 54 1.10 2.13 23.59
N TRP A 55 0.16 1.17 23.54
CA TRP A 55 0.28 -0.01 22.70
C TRP A 55 -1.10 -0.61 22.39
N PHE A 56 -1.16 -1.33 21.28
CA PHE A 56 -2.28 -2.18 20.92
C PHE A 56 -1.80 -3.52 20.36
N ALA A 57 -2.67 -4.51 20.42
CA ALA A 57 -2.47 -5.81 19.81
C ALA A 57 -3.48 -6.06 18.69
N THR A 58 -3.01 -6.70 17.64
CA THR A 58 -3.80 -7.04 16.46
C THR A 58 -3.40 -8.41 15.93
N ALA A 59 -4.17 -8.98 14.99
CA ALA A 59 -3.84 -10.21 14.32
C ALA A 59 -3.93 -10.07 12.81
N ALA A 60 -2.92 -10.60 12.12
CA ALA A 60 -2.92 -10.80 10.68
C ALA A 60 -3.24 -12.27 10.39
N VAL A 61 -4.35 -12.52 9.71
CA VAL A 61 -4.74 -13.88 9.28
C VAL A 61 -3.93 -14.31 8.04
N THR A 62 -3.98 -15.59 7.69
CA THR A 62 -3.19 -16.17 6.59
C THR A 62 -3.29 -15.36 5.29
N THR A 63 -4.50 -14.98 4.88
CA THR A 63 -4.70 -14.18 3.64
C THR A 63 -4.04 -12.79 3.69
N THR A 64 -3.92 -12.20 4.88
CA THR A 64 -3.17 -10.94 5.08
C THR A 64 -1.67 -11.20 4.99
N LEU A 65 -1.18 -12.29 5.57
CA LEU A 65 0.24 -12.66 5.53
C LEU A 65 0.72 -12.96 4.11
N GLU A 66 -0.12 -13.55 3.27
CA GLU A 66 0.19 -13.86 1.87
C GLU A 66 0.37 -12.60 0.99
N ARG A 67 -0.30 -11.49 1.34
CA ARG A 67 -0.32 -10.24 0.57
C ARG A 67 0.57 -9.15 1.12
N THR A 68 1.20 -9.38 2.27
CA THR A 68 1.96 -8.37 2.99
C THR A 68 3.31 -8.91 3.47
N THR A 69 4.16 -8.02 3.96
CA THR A 69 5.42 -8.37 4.62
C THR A 69 5.24 -8.66 6.12
N ILE A 70 4.02 -8.66 6.65
CA ILE A 70 3.74 -8.84 8.08
C ILE A 70 4.33 -10.14 8.63
N GLY A 71 4.39 -11.19 7.80
CA GLY A 71 5.03 -12.46 8.14
C GLY A 71 6.52 -12.36 8.49
N GLU A 72 7.20 -11.30 8.04
CA GLU A 72 8.64 -11.07 8.23
C GLU A 72 8.96 -10.11 9.41
N TRP A 73 7.93 -9.41 9.93
CA TRP A 73 8.14 -8.43 10.98
C TRP A 73 8.60 -9.08 12.27
N LYS A 74 9.47 -8.41 12.97
CA LYS A 74 10.04 -8.83 14.26
C LYS A 74 10.04 -7.68 15.25
N GLN A 75 10.34 -7.97 16.51
CA GLN A 75 10.51 -6.92 17.50
C GLN A 75 11.55 -5.88 17.02
N GLY A 76 11.24 -4.61 17.18
CA GLY A 76 12.01 -3.47 16.67
C GLY A 76 11.66 -3.05 15.25
N THR A 77 10.82 -3.79 14.49
CA THR A 77 10.35 -3.34 13.17
C THR A 77 9.52 -2.07 13.34
N ARG A 78 9.87 -1.00 12.61
CA ARG A 78 9.13 0.26 12.56
C ARG A 78 8.01 0.16 11.54
N VAL A 79 6.85 0.74 11.83
CA VAL A 79 5.65 0.70 10.97
C VAL A 79 4.93 2.03 10.97
N ASN A 80 4.44 2.45 9.80
CA ASN A 80 3.55 3.61 9.67
C ASN A 80 2.18 3.28 10.26
N LEU A 81 1.61 4.21 11.01
CA LEU A 81 0.30 4.05 11.64
C LEU A 81 -0.62 5.19 11.27
N GLU A 82 -1.87 4.84 10.93
CA GLU A 82 -2.97 5.78 10.72
C GLU A 82 -4.25 5.17 11.30
N ARG A 83 -5.03 5.93 12.07
CA ARG A 83 -6.36 5.52 12.56
C ARG A 83 -7.42 5.69 11.48
N ALA A 84 -8.51 4.93 11.61
CA ALA A 84 -9.62 5.04 10.68
C ALA A 84 -10.22 6.46 10.69
N LEU A 85 -10.44 7.00 9.48
CA LEU A 85 -11.05 8.31 9.25
C LEU A 85 -12.44 8.41 9.89
N ARG A 86 -12.71 9.44 10.64
CA ARG A 86 -14.05 9.80 11.12
C ARG A 86 -14.81 10.56 10.03
N ALA A 87 -16.13 10.52 10.07
CA ALA A 87 -16.97 11.23 9.08
C ALA A 87 -16.76 12.77 9.07
N SER A 88 -16.23 13.33 10.15
CA SER A 88 -15.94 14.76 10.30
C SER A 88 -14.54 15.16 9.85
N ASP A 89 -13.66 14.20 9.56
CA ASP A 89 -12.26 14.47 9.28
C ASP A 89 -12.06 14.91 7.81
N ARG A 90 -10.93 15.53 7.54
CA ARG A 90 -10.58 15.94 6.18
C ARG A 90 -9.93 14.78 5.44
N LEU A 91 -10.33 14.54 4.20
CA LEU A 91 -9.64 13.65 3.28
C LEU A 91 -8.48 14.40 2.62
N GLY A 92 -7.33 14.45 3.29
CA GLY A 92 -6.17 15.22 2.83
C GLY A 92 -5.28 14.47 1.81
N GLY A 93 -5.39 13.13 1.73
CA GLY A 93 -4.73 12.30 0.72
C GLY A 93 -5.74 11.79 -0.32
N HIS A 94 -5.92 10.46 -0.39
CA HIS A 94 -6.95 9.84 -1.21
C HIS A 94 -7.71 8.76 -0.41
N ILE A 95 -8.67 8.09 -1.02
CA ILE A 95 -9.42 7.00 -0.35
C ILE A 95 -8.54 5.76 -0.26
N VAL A 96 -7.96 5.51 0.91
CA VAL A 96 -7.18 4.32 1.23
C VAL A 96 -8.03 3.36 2.05
N GLN A 97 -8.14 2.11 1.60
CA GLN A 97 -8.97 1.10 2.27
C GLN A 97 -8.18 0.33 3.34
N GLY A 98 -6.86 0.30 3.20
CA GLY A 98 -5.99 -0.59 3.95
C GLY A 98 -5.96 -2.01 3.39
N HIS A 99 -6.32 -2.15 2.12
CA HIS A 99 -6.38 -3.42 1.41
C HIS A 99 -5.20 -3.53 0.45
N VAL A 100 -4.07 -3.95 0.99
CA VAL A 100 -2.82 -4.14 0.23
C VAL A 100 -3.07 -5.06 -0.96
N ASP A 101 -2.75 -4.57 -2.17
CA ASP A 101 -2.91 -5.34 -3.40
C ASP A 101 -1.75 -6.31 -3.61
N PHE A 102 -0.53 -5.83 -3.37
CA PHE A 102 0.69 -6.62 -3.50
C PHE A 102 1.86 -5.99 -2.73
N VAL A 103 2.92 -6.77 -2.58
CA VAL A 103 4.22 -6.29 -2.10
C VAL A 103 5.10 -5.95 -3.29
N SER A 104 5.56 -4.72 -3.33
CA SER A 104 6.51 -4.23 -4.33
C SER A 104 7.94 -4.25 -3.80
N ARG A 105 8.90 -4.24 -4.71
CA ARG A 105 10.33 -4.04 -4.43
C ARG A 105 10.75 -2.65 -4.84
N VAL A 106 11.50 -1.98 -3.99
CA VAL A 106 12.22 -0.74 -4.32
C VAL A 106 13.33 -1.07 -5.31
N ARG A 107 13.25 -0.52 -6.51
CA ARG A 107 14.24 -0.71 -7.59
C ARG A 107 15.42 0.22 -7.43
N ALA A 108 15.12 1.50 -7.18
CA ALA A 108 16.12 2.55 -7.03
C ALA A 108 15.66 3.60 -6.00
N VAL A 109 16.62 4.27 -5.39
CA VAL A 109 16.41 5.44 -4.54
C VAL A 109 17.45 6.47 -4.95
N ASP A 110 17.02 7.58 -5.53
CA ASP A 110 17.86 8.71 -5.92
C ASP A 110 17.58 9.91 -5.01
N ARG A 111 18.61 10.36 -4.29
CA ARG A 111 18.54 11.48 -3.36
C ARG A 111 19.02 12.76 -4.02
N ALA A 112 18.08 13.46 -4.66
CA ALA A 112 18.32 14.80 -5.20
C ALA A 112 18.32 15.86 -4.06
N SER A 113 18.69 17.10 -4.38
CA SER A 113 18.84 18.16 -3.38
C SER A 113 17.55 18.54 -2.64
N ASP A 114 16.39 18.38 -3.28
CA ASP A 114 15.08 18.87 -2.82
C ASP A 114 13.99 17.79 -2.76
N ALA A 115 14.27 16.61 -3.30
CA ALA A 115 13.36 15.46 -3.28
C ALA A 115 14.12 14.14 -3.29
N VAL A 116 13.47 13.06 -2.85
CA VAL A 116 13.95 11.69 -3.03
C VAL A 116 13.06 10.99 -4.03
N LEU A 117 13.65 10.55 -5.14
CA LEU A 117 12.96 9.75 -6.15
C LEU A 117 13.08 8.26 -5.78
N ILE A 118 11.95 7.58 -5.79
CA ILE A 118 11.88 6.14 -5.50
C ILE A 118 11.21 5.44 -6.66
N ASP A 119 11.90 4.47 -7.26
CA ASP A 119 11.35 3.61 -8.29
C ASP A 119 10.87 2.30 -7.67
N LEU A 120 9.63 1.94 -7.96
CA LEU A 120 8.99 0.70 -7.49
C LEU A 120 8.67 -0.23 -8.65
N ASP A 121 8.90 -1.53 -8.45
CA ASP A 121 8.43 -2.57 -9.37
C ASP A 121 6.91 -2.72 -9.30
N ILE A 122 6.24 -2.81 -10.44
CA ILE A 122 4.79 -3.05 -10.53
C ILE A 122 4.55 -4.35 -11.31
N PRO A 123 3.80 -5.31 -10.76
CA PRO A 123 3.41 -6.50 -11.51
C PRO A 123 2.65 -6.13 -12.78
N ALA A 124 2.94 -6.79 -13.90
CA ALA A 124 2.29 -6.53 -15.20
C ALA A 124 0.74 -6.55 -15.11
N SER A 125 0.19 -7.43 -14.27
CA SER A 125 -1.26 -7.50 -14.03
C SER A 125 -1.85 -6.27 -13.34
N SER A 126 -1.02 -5.40 -12.77
CA SER A 126 -1.43 -4.23 -12.00
C SER A 126 -1.05 -2.91 -12.65
N GLU A 127 -0.25 -2.90 -13.73
CA GLU A 127 0.23 -1.67 -14.39
C GLU A 127 -0.92 -0.73 -14.79
N SER A 128 -2.04 -1.28 -15.28
CA SER A 128 -3.21 -0.49 -15.68
C SER A 128 -3.95 0.22 -14.55
N LEU A 129 -3.58 -0.03 -13.29
CA LEU A 129 -4.12 0.66 -12.12
C LEU A 129 -3.42 1.99 -11.82
N PHE A 130 -2.30 2.25 -12.46
CA PHE A 130 -1.49 3.45 -12.23
C PHE A 130 -1.55 4.38 -13.43
N VAL A 131 -1.69 5.66 -13.15
CA VAL A 131 -1.70 6.73 -14.16
C VAL A 131 -0.72 7.83 -13.75
N PRO A 132 -0.12 8.56 -14.70
CA PRO A 132 0.73 9.70 -14.36
C PRO A 132 -0.05 10.69 -13.51
N HIS A 133 0.57 11.16 -12.43
CA HIS A 133 -0.03 12.10 -11.45
C HIS A 133 -1.25 11.55 -10.69
N GLY A 134 -1.54 10.25 -10.80
CA GLY A 134 -2.54 9.57 -9.99
C GLY A 134 -2.05 9.26 -8.57
N SER A 135 -2.97 8.79 -7.73
CA SER A 135 -2.67 8.44 -6.34
C SER A 135 -2.29 6.97 -6.19
N VAL A 136 -1.43 6.69 -5.23
CA VAL A 136 -1.06 5.34 -4.78
C VAL A 136 -0.73 5.40 -3.29
N ALA A 137 -1.09 4.37 -2.53
CA ALA A 137 -0.62 4.22 -1.16
C ALA A 137 0.57 3.24 -1.10
N VAL A 138 1.69 3.69 -0.51
CA VAL A 138 2.89 2.89 -0.29
C VAL A 138 3.19 2.84 1.21
N ASP A 139 3.21 1.63 1.79
CA ASP A 139 3.26 1.44 3.25
C ASP A 139 2.27 2.35 4.00
N GLY A 140 1.07 2.53 3.43
CA GLY A 140 0.01 3.38 3.96
C GLY A 140 0.19 4.87 3.73
N VAL A 141 1.22 5.31 3.03
CA VAL A 141 1.45 6.72 2.70
C VAL A 141 0.82 7.06 1.36
N SER A 142 -0.08 8.04 1.31
CA SER A 142 -0.65 8.58 0.08
C SER A 142 0.40 9.37 -0.69
N LEU A 143 0.69 8.93 -1.91
CA LEU A 143 1.71 9.52 -2.77
C LEU A 143 1.15 9.74 -4.17
N THR A 144 1.80 10.62 -4.90
CA THR A 144 1.52 10.88 -6.32
C THR A 144 2.50 10.11 -7.19
N VAL A 145 2.00 9.42 -8.21
CA VAL A 145 2.84 8.81 -9.26
C VAL A 145 3.49 9.92 -10.06
N ASN A 146 4.81 10.06 -9.96
CA ASN A 146 5.59 11.06 -10.69
C ASN A 146 5.71 10.68 -12.17
N GLU A 147 6.07 9.43 -12.43
CA GLU A 147 6.28 8.90 -13.78
C GLU A 147 5.92 7.41 -13.84
N LEU A 148 5.44 6.95 -14.99
CA LEU A 148 5.32 5.53 -15.31
C LEU A 148 6.62 5.04 -15.93
N LEU A 149 7.18 3.97 -15.37
CA LEU A 149 8.38 3.32 -15.86
C LEU A 149 8.04 1.97 -16.51
N PRO A 150 8.92 1.40 -17.34
CA PRO A 150 8.77 0.00 -17.77
C PRO A 150 8.68 -0.93 -16.55
N HIS A 151 7.52 -1.58 -16.40
CA HIS A 151 7.20 -2.45 -15.26
C HIS A 151 7.36 -1.80 -13.90
N GLY A 152 7.02 -0.50 -13.79
CA GLY A 152 7.19 0.23 -12.55
C GLY A 152 6.56 1.60 -12.52
N ILE A 153 6.70 2.25 -11.37
CA ILE A 153 6.34 3.65 -11.16
C ILE A 153 7.47 4.36 -10.43
N GLN A 154 7.61 5.65 -10.69
CA GLN A 154 8.47 6.54 -9.92
C GLN A 154 7.62 7.41 -9.00
N LEU A 155 8.09 7.60 -7.79
CA LEU A 155 7.50 8.48 -6.77
C LEU A 155 8.50 9.56 -6.42
N SER A 156 8.01 10.79 -6.17
CA SER A 156 8.83 11.91 -5.68
C SER A 156 8.41 12.25 -4.26
N LEU A 157 9.29 12.02 -3.29
CA LEU A 157 9.02 12.21 -1.88
C LEU A 157 9.63 13.50 -1.38
N ILE A 158 8.82 14.31 -0.69
CA ILE A 158 9.24 15.53 -0.02
C ILE A 158 9.85 15.23 1.35
N GLU A 159 10.66 16.14 1.85
CA GLU A 159 11.37 15.98 3.14
C GLU A 159 10.42 15.68 4.31
N TYR A 160 9.23 16.28 4.34
CA TYR A 160 8.24 16.03 5.37
C TYR A 160 7.85 14.54 5.45
N THR A 161 7.53 13.93 4.31
CA THR A 161 7.18 12.51 4.22
C THR A 161 8.32 11.60 4.67
N LEU A 162 9.54 11.92 4.25
CA LEU A 162 10.74 11.15 4.62
C LEU A 162 11.00 11.16 6.13
N ARG A 163 10.73 12.28 6.81
CA ARG A 163 10.97 12.42 8.25
C ARG A 163 9.86 11.82 9.12
N HIS A 164 8.63 11.77 8.62
CA HIS A 164 7.46 11.38 9.43
C HIS A 164 6.94 9.98 9.12
N THR A 165 7.59 9.27 8.19
CA THR A 165 7.22 7.91 7.81
C THR A 165 8.44 6.99 7.74
N THR A 166 8.21 5.69 7.60
CA THR A 166 9.29 4.71 7.37
C THR A 166 9.91 4.81 5.98
N LEU A 167 9.32 5.58 5.05
CA LEU A 167 9.81 5.71 3.68
C LEU A 167 11.20 6.38 3.59
N GLY A 168 11.57 7.16 4.60
CA GLY A 168 12.92 7.76 4.69
C GLY A 168 14.05 6.75 4.83
N ASP A 169 13.75 5.55 5.33
CA ASP A 169 14.72 4.47 5.55
C ASP A 169 14.85 3.51 4.35
N LEU A 170 14.08 3.73 3.28
CA LEU A 170 14.08 2.83 2.12
C LEU A 170 15.41 2.82 1.39
N THR A 171 15.80 1.62 0.97
CA THR A 171 16.98 1.34 0.15
C THR A 171 16.59 0.41 -1.00
N PRO A 172 17.38 0.36 -2.09
CA PRO A 172 17.16 -0.61 -3.16
C PRO A 172 17.06 -2.04 -2.61
N GLY A 173 16.06 -2.78 -3.08
CA GLY A 173 15.75 -4.13 -2.61
C GLY A 173 14.77 -4.20 -1.45
N ALA A 174 14.46 -3.09 -0.76
CA ALA A 174 13.43 -3.04 0.27
C ALA A 174 12.07 -3.46 -0.29
N ARG A 175 11.23 -4.02 0.56
CA ARG A 175 9.88 -4.48 0.22
C ARG A 175 8.86 -3.58 0.88
N VAL A 176 7.89 -3.10 0.11
CA VAL A 176 6.83 -2.18 0.55
C VAL A 176 5.46 -2.69 0.15
N HIS A 177 4.45 -2.38 0.94
CA HIS A 177 3.06 -2.64 0.59
C HIS A 177 2.57 -1.60 -0.41
N VAL A 178 1.84 -2.03 -1.41
CA VAL A 178 1.22 -1.14 -2.39
C VAL A 178 -0.29 -1.38 -2.43
N GLU A 179 -1.04 -0.30 -2.31
CA GLU A 179 -2.47 -0.25 -2.57
C GLU A 179 -2.73 0.77 -3.68
N ALA A 180 -3.28 0.32 -4.80
CA ALA A 180 -3.70 1.20 -5.90
C ALA A 180 -4.97 1.96 -5.51
N ASP A 181 -5.18 3.13 -6.12
CA ASP A 181 -6.39 3.91 -5.91
C ASP A 181 -7.65 3.06 -6.18
N VAL A 182 -8.57 3.06 -5.23
CA VAL A 182 -9.81 2.29 -5.31
C VAL A 182 -10.65 2.64 -6.54
N VAL A 183 -10.62 3.89 -6.99
CA VAL A 183 -11.30 4.34 -8.21
C VAL A 183 -10.73 3.62 -9.43
N ALA A 184 -9.40 3.53 -9.55
CA ALA A 184 -8.76 2.81 -10.66
C ALA A 184 -9.13 1.32 -10.67
N LYS A 185 -9.23 0.67 -9.51
CA LYS A 185 -9.67 -0.73 -9.38
C LYS A 185 -11.09 -0.93 -9.90
N HIS A 186 -12.02 -0.04 -9.52
CA HIS A 186 -13.42 -0.13 -9.98
C HIS A 186 -13.56 0.18 -11.47
N VAL A 187 -12.87 1.21 -11.97
CA VAL A 187 -12.87 1.54 -13.40
C VAL A 187 -12.32 0.37 -14.22
N ARG A 188 -11.18 -0.21 -13.83
CA ARG A 188 -10.62 -1.38 -14.49
C ARG A 188 -11.63 -2.54 -14.52
N ARG A 189 -12.26 -2.85 -13.39
CA ARG A 189 -13.24 -3.94 -13.31
C ARG A 189 -14.45 -3.72 -14.24
N LEU A 190 -14.95 -2.48 -14.33
CA LEU A 190 -16.06 -2.13 -15.20
C LEU A 190 -15.68 -2.21 -16.70
N LEU A 191 -14.42 -1.94 -17.04
CA LEU A 191 -13.94 -1.99 -18.43
C LEU A 191 -13.55 -3.40 -18.91
N GLU A 192 -13.29 -4.35 -18.01
CA GLU A 192 -12.86 -5.71 -18.37
C GLU A 192 -13.73 -6.38 -19.46
N PRO A 193 -15.08 -6.33 -19.44
CA PRO A 193 -15.90 -6.94 -20.49
C PRO A 193 -15.61 -6.33 -21.86
N PHE A 194 -15.47 -5.02 -21.94
CA PHE A 194 -15.24 -4.30 -23.20
C PHE A 194 -13.83 -4.51 -23.76
N LEU A 195 -12.85 -4.77 -22.90
CA LEU A 195 -11.48 -5.08 -23.33
C LEU A 195 -11.35 -6.52 -23.86
N ARG A 196 -12.17 -7.46 -23.33
CA ARG A 196 -12.22 -8.86 -23.83
C ARG A 196 -12.89 -8.98 -25.18
N GLU A 197 -13.90 -8.15 -25.47
CA GLU A 197 -14.63 -8.17 -26.74
C GLU A 197 -13.82 -7.58 -27.92
N ARG A 198 -12.76 -6.82 -27.66
CA ARG A 198 -11.86 -6.25 -28.69
C ARG A 198 -10.76 -7.20 -29.16
N SER A 199 -10.72 -8.43 -28.67
CA SER A 199 -9.78 -9.46 -29.11
C SER A 199 -10.23 -10.32 -30.34
N PRO A 200 -11.23 -9.98 -31.17
CA PRO A 200 -11.48 -10.70 -32.43
C PRO A 200 -10.91 -9.99 -33.65
N LEU A 201 -9.84 -9.20 -33.55
CA LEU A 201 -9.21 -8.64 -34.76
C LEU A 201 -8.18 -9.57 -35.42
N ASP A 202 -7.89 -10.72 -34.82
CA ASP A 202 -7.03 -11.74 -35.41
C ASP A 202 -7.75 -12.64 -36.42
N SER A 203 -9.08 -12.47 -36.66
CA SER A 203 -9.86 -13.27 -37.62
C SER A 203 -10.10 -12.61 -38.99
N LEU A 204 -9.48 -11.48 -39.29
CA LEU A 204 -9.65 -10.77 -40.57
C LEU A 204 -8.46 -10.87 -41.54
N THR A 205 -7.48 -11.73 -41.27
CA THR A 205 -6.36 -11.96 -42.20
C THR A 205 -6.53 -13.16 -43.12
N ASP A 206 -7.72 -13.77 -43.17
CA ASP A 206 -8.01 -14.88 -44.08
C ASP A 206 -8.99 -14.48 -45.19
N PHE A 207 -8.74 -13.34 -45.83
CA PHE A 207 -9.23 -13.07 -47.18
C PHE A 207 -8.09 -13.29 -48.19
N SER A 208 -7.72 -14.53 -48.41
CA SER A 208 -7.00 -14.93 -49.61
C SER A 208 -7.93 -14.72 -50.82
N LEU A 209 -7.64 -13.73 -51.62
CA LEU A 209 -8.19 -13.54 -52.96
C LEU A 209 -7.70 -14.68 -53.82
N GLU A 210 -8.56 -15.68 -54.02
CA GLU A 210 -8.44 -16.60 -55.16
C GLU A 210 -8.87 -15.85 -56.43
N HIS A 211 -7.94 -15.65 -57.35
CA HIS A 211 -8.17 -15.49 -58.78
C HIS A 211 -7.14 -16.29 -59.57
#